data_f8bd075835701a5ab241b0fb9e0133f1
#
_entry.id   f8bd075835701a5ab241b0fb9e0133f1
#
_cell.length_a   1.000
_cell.length_b   1.000
_cell.length_c   1.000
_cell.angle_alpha   90.00
_cell.angle_beta   90.00
_cell.angle_gamma   90.00
#
_symmetry.space_group_name_H-M   'P 1'
#
loop_
_entity.id
_entity.type
_entity.pdbx_description
1 polymer ?
#
loop_
_entity_poly.entity_id
_entity_poly.type
_entity_poly.pdbx_seq_one_letter_code
_entity_poly.pdbx_strand_id
1 'polypeptide(L)'
;MDNRLHCFNKLEELFSLYDKVRQAVILLENFNEEQKMYIAPINQLRSALDHIFKAINICDDIEKCEYELKEAKEHLDRAGYDTMELLAANIGITIVEKLKRYDTKTITEVFPYYFTTIKPQLTDIKGIVASLRSEKKIDSDKSFSAYFDQISILIN
;
A
#
# COMPACT_ATOMS: atom_id res chain seq x y z
N MET A 1 0.85 -19.99 28.61
CA MET A 1 0.42 -19.83 27.19
C MET A 1 1.66 -20.20 26.38
N ASP A 2 1.53 -21.00 25.35
CA ASP A 2 2.70 -21.41 24.56
C ASP A 2 3.19 -20.19 23.75
N ASN A 3 4.40 -19.73 24.04
CA ASN A 3 4.99 -18.55 23.37
C ASN A 3 5.04 -18.72 21.85
N ARG A 4 5.28 -19.95 21.40
CA ARG A 4 5.31 -20.28 19.96
C ARG A 4 3.94 -20.12 19.32
N LEU A 5 2.88 -20.53 20.00
CA LEU A 5 1.51 -20.36 19.49
C LEU A 5 1.13 -18.88 19.41
N HIS A 6 1.55 -18.07 20.39
CA HIS A 6 1.32 -16.63 20.36
C HIS A 6 2.03 -15.96 19.16
N CYS A 7 3.32 -16.25 18.96
CA CYS A 7 4.06 -15.75 17.80
C CYS A 7 3.44 -16.20 16.48
N PHE A 8 2.95 -17.44 16.41
CA PHE A 8 2.30 -17.96 15.20
C PHE A 8 1.02 -17.21 14.85
N ASN A 9 0.16 -16.92 15.83
CA ASN A 9 -1.06 -16.14 15.61
C ASN A 9 -0.75 -14.73 15.10
N LYS A 10 0.32 -14.09 15.60
CA LYS A 10 0.77 -12.80 15.11
C LYS A 10 1.31 -12.86 13.68
N LEU A 11 1.94 -13.93 13.27
CA LEU A 11 2.37 -14.15 11.88
C LEU A 11 1.18 -14.27 10.93
N GLU A 12 0.05 -14.87 11.35
CA GLU A 12 -1.16 -14.90 10.53
C GLU A 12 -1.73 -13.50 10.28
N GLU A 13 -1.72 -12.62 11.29
CA GLU A 13 -2.11 -11.22 11.12
C GLU A 13 -1.20 -10.51 10.09
N LEU A 14 0.12 -10.71 10.17
CA LEU A 14 1.08 -10.15 9.23
C LEU A 14 0.91 -10.71 7.82
N PHE A 15 0.56 -11.97 7.68
CA PHE A 15 0.31 -12.57 6.37
C PHE A 15 -0.89 -11.91 5.67
N SER A 16 -1.97 -11.61 6.39
CA SER A 16 -3.11 -10.88 5.84
C SER A 16 -2.71 -9.49 5.34
N LEU A 17 -1.88 -8.77 6.10
CA LEU A 17 -1.35 -7.47 5.68
C LEU A 17 -0.44 -7.60 4.45
N TYR A 18 0.47 -8.58 4.46
CA TYR A 18 1.36 -8.86 3.33
C TYR A 18 0.58 -9.15 2.05
N ASP A 19 -0.51 -9.94 2.11
CA ASP A 19 -1.30 -10.24 0.92
C ASP A 19 -1.94 -8.99 0.30
N LYS A 20 -2.44 -8.07 1.11
CA LYS A 20 -2.93 -6.77 0.65
C LYS A 20 -1.83 -5.92 0.01
N VAL A 21 -0.65 -5.85 0.62
CA VAL A 21 0.51 -5.14 0.05
C VAL A 21 0.91 -5.76 -1.29
N ARG A 22 0.96 -7.10 -1.36
CA ARG A 22 1.24 -7.84 -2.59
C ARG A 22 0.23 -7.53 -3.69
N GLN A 23 -1.06 -7.47 -3.37
CA GLN A 23 -2.11 -7.11 -4.33
C GLN A 23 -1.90 -5.67 -4.85
N ALA A 24 -1.56 -4.72 -3.97
CA ALA A 24 -1.23 -3.36 -4.38
C ALA A 24 -0.02 -3.29 -5.31
N VAL A 25 1.03 -4.08 -5.05
CA VAL A 25 2.21 -4.17 -5.92
C VAL A 25 1.83 -4.72 -7.30
N ILE A 26 1.02 -5.78 -7.37
CA ILE A 26 0.54 -6.33 -8.64
C ILE A 26 -0.27 -5.29 -9.43
N LEU A 27 -1.13 -4.52 -8.75
CA LEU A 27 -1.84 -3.42 -9.39
C LEU A 27 -0.89 -2.36 -9.94
N LEU A 28 0.12 -1.96 -9.16
CA LEU A 28 1.14 -1.01 -9.61
C LEU A 28 1.89 -1.51 -10.84
N GLU A 29 2.25 -2.79 -10.88
CA GLU A 29 2.91 -3.41 -12.03
C GLU A 29 2.03 -3.39 -13.29
N ASN A 30 0.71 -3.60 -13.15
CA ASN A 30 -0.23 -3.53 -14.26
C ASN A 30 -0.35 -2.12 -14.88
N PHE A 31 -0.11 -1.06 -14.09
CA PHE A 31 -0.10 0.33 -14.56
C PHE A 31 1.30 0.82 -14.94
N ASN A 32 2.31 -0.04 -14.97
CA ASN A 32 3.70 0.30 -15.25
C ASN A 32 4.05 0.07 -16.72
N GLU A 33 3.51 0.89 -17.62
CA GLU A 33 3.77 0.79 -19.07
C GLU A 33 5.27 0.93 -19.42
N GLU A 34 6.04 1.67 -18.60
CA GLU A 34 7.47 1.90 -18.83
C GLU A 34 8.39 0.82 -18.21
N GLN A 35 7.83 -0.21 -17.60
CA GLN A 35 8.56 -1.31 -16.92
C GLN A 35 9.61 -0.81 -15.90
N LYS A 36 9.32 0.29 -15.23
CA LYS A 36 10.19 0.83 -14.18
C LYS A 36 10.21 -0.09 -12.96
N MET A 37 11.38 -0.29 -12.38
CA MET A 37 11.52 -1.00 -11.12
C MET A 37 11.29 -0.04 -9.94
N TYR A 38 10.35 -0.33 -9.08
CA TYR A 38 10.05 0.45 -7.88
C TYR A 38 10.79 -0.13 -6.67
N ILE A 39 12.00 0.38 -6.42
CA ILE A 39 12.92 -0.16 -5.41
C ILE A 39 12.41 0.05 -3.98
N ALA A 40 11.72 1.16 -3.69
CA ALA A 40 11.30 1.50 -2.33
C ALA A 40 10.37 0.43 -1.71
N PRO A 41 9.24 0.05 -2.33
CA PRO A 41 8.40 -1.03 -1.80
C PRO A 41 9.14 -2.37 -1.65
N ILE A 42 9.99 -2.71 -2.61
CA ILE A 42 10.77 -3.97 -2.59
C ILE A 42 11.71 -4.00 -1.40
N ASN A 43 12.42 -2.89 -1.10
CA ASN A 43 13.29 -2.81 0.06
C ASN A 43 12.53 -2.94 1.39
N GLN A 44 11.34 -2.35 1.48
CA GLN A 44 10.49 -2.49 2.66
C GLN A 44 10.03 -3.94 2.85
N LEU A 45 9.60 -4.62 1.77
CA LEU A 45 9.22 -6.03 1.83
C LEU A 45 10.38 -6.92 2.26
N ARG A 46 11.60 -6.66 1.77
CA ARG A 46 12.79 -7.38 2.19
C ARG A 46 13.08 -7.18 3.67
N SER A 47 13.01 -5.94 4.17
CA SER A 47 13.21 -5.65 5.59
C SER A 47 12.14 -6.32 6.47
N ALA A 48 10.88 -6.32 6.04
CA ALA A 48 9.82 -7.06 6.74
C ALA A 48 10.15 -8.55 6.86
N LEU A 49 10.63 -9.17 5.77
CA LEU A 49 11.03 -10.57 5.76
C LEU A 49 12.19 -10.85 6.73
N ASP A 50 13.19 -9.97 6.79
CA ASP A 50 14.31 -10.09 7.74
C ASP A 50 13.83 -10.09 9.20
N HIS A 51 12.88 -9.21 9.55
CA HIS A 51 12.28 -9.17 10.89
C HIS A 51 11.42 -10.41 11.17
N ILE A 52 10.67 -10.92 10.20
CA ILE A 52 9.91 -12.17 10.34
C ILE A 52 10.84 -13.34 10.66
N PHE A 53 11.95 -13.50 9.92
CA PHE A 53 12.93 -14.57 10.21
C PHE A 53 13.57 -14.43 11.58
N LYS A 54 13.89 -13.22 12.02
CA LYS A 54 14.39 -12.98 13.38
C LYS A 54 13.36 -13.40 14.42
N ALA A 55 12.10 -12.98 14.28
CA ALA A 55 11.01 -13.34 15.19
C ALA A 55 10.84 -14.86 15.32
N ILE A 56 10.88 -15.60 14.20
CA ILE A 56 10.79 -17.06 14.20
C ILE A 56 11.95 -17.70 14.98
N ASN A 57 13.17 -17.18 14.79
CA ASN A 57 14.37 -17.74 15.46
C ASN A 57 14.41 -17.46 16.96
N ILE A 58 13.71 -16.43 17.45
CA ILE A 58 13.69 -16.03 18.87
C ILE A 58 12.32 -16.23 19.54
N CYS A 59 11.46 -17.06 18.98
CA CYS A 59 10.06 -17.23 19.42
C CYS A 59 9.92 -17.73 20.88
N ASP A 60 10.98 -18.24 21.50
CA ASP A 60 11.00 -18.61 22.92
C ASP A 60 11.09 -17.38 23.85
N ASP A 61 11.63 -16.23 23.37
CA ASP A 61 11.64 -14.93 24.05
C ASP A 61 10.52 -14.07 23.50
N ILE A 62 9.38 -14.03 24.20
CA ILE A 62 8.15 -13.41 23.68
C ILE A 62 8.31 -11.90 23.46
N GLU A 63 9.01 -11.19 24.35
CA GLU A 63 9.17 -9.73 24.24
C GLU A 63 9.97 -9.36 22.97
N LYS A 64 11.05 -10.08 22.70
CA LYS A 64 11.84 -9.88 21.50
C LYS A 64 11.10 -10.33 20.24
N CYS A 65 10.36 -11.44 20.31
CA CYS A 65 9.54 -11.90 19.19
C CYS A 65 8.50 -10.83 18.81
N GLU A 66 7.76 -10.29 19.78
CA GLU A 66 6.78 -9.23 19.54
C GLU A 66 7.41 -7.96 18.98
N TYR A 67 8.59 -7.57 19.47
CA TYR A 67 9.32 -6.45 18.91
C TYR A 67 9.63 -6.64 17.42
N GLU A 68 10.20 -7.80 17.06
CA GLU A 68 10.54 -8.08 15.65
C GLU A 68 9.28 -8.17 14.77
N LEU A 69 8.18 -8.73 15.25
CA LEU A 69 6.92 -8.77 14.52
C LEU A 69 6.31 -7.38 14.32
N LYS A 70 6.46 -6.50 15.31
CA LYS A 70 6.05 -5.09 15.18
C LYS A 70 6.87 -4.37 14.11
N GLU A 71 8.20 -4.53 14.11
CA GLU A 71 9.07 -3.96 13.07
C GLU A 71 8.69 -4.50 11.68
N ALA A 72 8.42 -5.81 11.57
CA ALA A 72 7.93 -6.41 10.33
C ALA A 72 6.64 -5.74 9.83
N LYS A 73 5.67 -5.53 10.73
CA LYS A 73 4.42 -4.83 10.42
C LYS A 73 4.66 -3.42 9.92
N GLU A 74 5.53 -2.66 10.59
CA GLU A 74 5.84 -1.30 10.16
C GLU A 74 6.47 -1.25 8.76
N HIS A 75 7.33 -2.20 8.43
CA HIS A 75 7.89 -2.33 7.08
C HIS A 75 6.82 -2.71 6.04
N LEU A 76 5.89 -3.60 6.35
CA LEU A 76 4.77 -3.92 5.47
C LEU A 76 3.85 -2.71 5.24
N ASP A 77 3.51 -1.97 6.28
CA ASP A 77 2.72 -0.75 6.16
C ASP A 77 3.43 0.29 5.26
N ARG A 78 4.75 0.49 5.44
CA ARG A 78 5.56 1.38 4.58
C ARG A 78 5.58 0.91 3.13
N ALA A 79 5.75 -0.39 2.88
CA ALA A 79 5.69 -0.96 1.54
C ALA A 79 4.34 -0.67 0.87
N GLY A 80 3.25 -0.83 1.62
CA GLY A 80 1.91 -0.53 1.17
C GLY A 80 1.74 0.94 0.79
N TYR A 81 2.14 1.87 1.66
CA TYR A 81 2.05 3.31 1.40
C TYR A 81 2.89 3.73 0.19
N ASP A 82 4.14 3.27 0.10
CA ASP A 82 5.02 3.57 -1.02
C ASP A 82 4.41 3.06 -2.34
N THR A 83 3.82 1.87 -2.32
CA THR A 83 3.14 1.28 -3.49
C THR A 83 1.92 2.09 -3.90
N MET A 84 1.07 2.50 -2.95
CA MET A 84 -0.15 3.26 -3.25
C MET A 84 0.15 4.65 -3.79
N GLU A 85 1.20 5.31 -3.28
CA GLU A 85 1.64 6.59 -3.82
C GLU A 85 2.09 6.48 -5.28
N LEU A 86 2.89 5.47 -5.59
CA LEU A 86 3.35 5.20 -6.94
C LEU A 86 2.18 4.83 -7.87
N LEU A 87 1.24 4.03 -7.41
CA LEU A 87 0.05 3.64 -8.15
C LEU A 87 -0.81 4.87 -8.49
N ALA A 88 -1.10 5.72 -7.49
CA ALA A 88 -1.87 6.95 -7.70
C ALA A 88 -1.17 7.91 -8.68
N ALA A 89 0.15 8.03 -8.61
CA ALA A 89 0.94 8.83 -9.55
C ALA A 89 0.84 8.27 -10.97
N ASN A 90 1.04 6.95 -11.15
CA ASN A 90 1.00 6.31 -12.47
C ASN A 90 -0.39 6.38 -13.11
N ILE A 91 -1.45 6.10 -12.36
CA ILE A 91 -2.82 6.26 -12.84
C ILE A 91 -3.07 7.70 -13.29
N GLY A 92 -2.68 8.68 -12.47
CA GLY A 92 -2.85 10.10 -12.80
C GLY A 92 -2.11 10.50 -14.07
N ILE A 93 -0.87 10.05 -14.26
CA ILE A 93 -0.07 10.30 -15.45
C ILE A 93 -0.74 9.64 -16.68
N THR A 94 -1.07 8.37 -16.58
CA THR A 94 -1.69 7.62 -17.69
C THR A 94 -3.00 8.24 -18.14
N ILE A 95 -3.86 8.66 -17.22
CA ILE A 95 -5.13 9.33 -17.54
C ILE A 95 -4.86 10.65 -18.26
N VAL A 96 -3.98 11.50 -17.71
CA VAL A 96 -3.66 12.79 -18.31
C VAL A 96 -3.08 12.61 -19.71
N GLU A 97 -2.18 11.68 -19.91
CA GLU A 97 -1.58 11.42 -21.22
C GLU A 97 -2.58 10.89 -22.25
N LYS A 98 -3.47 10.00 -21.84
CA LYS A 98 -4.51 9.49 -22.73
C LYS A 98 -5.56 10.57 -23.10
N LEU A 99 -5.89 11.43 -22.15
CA LEU A 99 -6.90 12.48 -22.36
C LEU A 99 -6.38 13.76 -23.04
N LYS A 100 -5.06 14.03 -23.03
CA LYS A 100 -4.49 15.27 -23.60
C LYS A 100 -4.78 15.49 -25.09
N ARG A 101 -5.20 14.44 -25.80
CA ARG A 101 -5.53 14.46 -27.23
C ARG A 101 -6.97 14.94 -27.51
N TYR A 102 -7.79 15.05 -26.48
CA TYR A 102 -9.21 15.35 -26.58
C TYR A 102 -9.52 16.68 -25.91
N ASP A 103 -10.47 17.42 -26.48
CA ASP A 103 -10.98 18.63 -25.84
C ASP A 103 -11.90 18.29 -24.65
N THR A 104 -12.14 19.29 -23.79
CA THR A 104 -12.96 19.14 -22.59
C THR A 104 -14.38 18.66 -22.92
N LYS A 105 -14.95 19.08 -24.04
CA LYS A 105 -16.29 18.70 -24.46
C LYS A 105 -16.36 17.20 -24.76
N THR A 106 -15.44 16.72 -25.58
CA THR A 106 -15.32 15.29 -25.91
C THR A 106 -15.10 14.44 -24.66
N ILE A 107 -14.21 14.88 -23.75
CA ILE A 107 -13.98 14.17 -22.48
C ILE A 107 -15.28 14.11 -21.66
N THR A 108 -16.03 15.19 -21.55
CA THR A 108 -17.26 15.22 -20.75
C THR A 108 -18.38 14.38 -21.40
N GLU A 109 -18.44 14.32 -22.73
CA GLU A 109 -19.43 13.50 -23.45
C GLU A 109 -19.16 11.99 -23.26
N VAL A 110 -17.88 11.57 -23.30
CA VAL A 110 -17.49 10.15 -23.21
C VAL A 110 -17.34 9.71 -21.74
N PHE A 111 -16.85 10.60 -20.88
CA PHE A 111 -16.62 10.38 -19.45
C PHE A 111 -17.32 11.46 -18.61
N PRO A 112 -18.64 11.43 -18.47
CA PRO A 112 -19.41 12.50 -17.82
C PRO A 112 -18.93 12.82 -16.39
N TYR A 113 -18.44 11.81 -15.67
CA TYR A 113 -18.02 11.93 -14.27
C TYR A 113 -16.52 12.20 -14.11
N TYR A 114 -15.75 12.39 -15.20
CA TYR A 114 -14.30 12.57 -15.08
C TYR A 114 -13.93 13.79 -14.24
N PHE A 115 -14.47 14.96 -14.55
CA PHE A 115 -14.13 16.19 -13.85
C PHE A 115 -14.78 16.33 -12.48
N THR A 116 -15.95 15.75 -12.30
CA THR A 116 -16.75 15.89 -11.07
C THR A 116 -16.46 14.80 -10.01
N THR A 117 -15.95 13.67 -10.43
CA THR A 117 -15.77 12.52 -9.54
C THR A 117 -14.35 11.94 -9.63
N ILE A 118 -13.91 11.48 -10.82
CA ILE A 118 -12.66 10.74 -10.96
C ILE A 118 -11.45 11.62 -10.67
N LYS A 119 -11.37 12.81 -11.26
CA LYS A 119 -10.23 13.72 -11.06
C LYS A 119 -10.11 14.22 -9.62
N PRO A 120 -11.17 14.62 -8.91
CA PRO A 120 -11.12 14.91 -7.48
C PRO A 120 -10.65 13.70 -6.65
N GLN A 121 -11.21 12.51 -6.88
CA GLN A 121 -10.82 11.29 -6.15
C GLN A 121 -9.33 10.95 -6.30
N LEU A 122 -8.75 11.08 -7.50
CA LEU A 122 -7.33 10.91 -7.71
C LEU A 122 -6.48 11.93 -6.94
N THR A 123 -6.99 13.15 -6.77
CA THR A 123 -6.34 14.19 -5.96
C THR A 123 -6.44 13.86 -4.47
N ASP A 124 -7.58 13.40 -4.02
CA ASP A 124 -7.84 13.01 -2.63
C ASP A 124 -6.96 11.83 -2.22
N ILE A 125 -6.81 10.81 -3.09
CA ILE A 125 -5.90 9.67 -2.84
C ILE A 125 -4.46 10.16 -2.61
N LYS A 126 -3.97 11.10 -3.42
CA LYS A 126 -2.62 11.68 -3.22
C LYS A 126 -2.51 12.41 -1.89
N GLY A 127 -3.54 13.16 -1.52
CA GLY A 127 -3.62 13.85 -0.22
C GLY A 127 -3.63 12.87 0.95
N ILE A 128 -4.42 11.82 0.86
CA ILE A 128 -4.50 10.76 1.87
C ILE A 128 -3.14 10.06 2.05
N VAL A 129 -2.50 9.64 0.97
CA VAL A 129 -1.18 9.00 1.04
C VAL A 129 -0.12 9.94 1.64
N ALA A 130 -0.16 11.24 1.30
CA ALA A 130 0.75 12.23 1.86
C ALA A 130 0.50 12.45 3.37
N SER A 131 -0.77 12.51 3.82
CA SER A 131 -1.11 12.66 5.24
C SER A 131 -0.66 11.44 6.04
N LEU A 132 -0.84 10.23 5.53
CA LEU A 132 -0.40 9.00 6.18
C LEU A 132 1.12 8.94 6.39
N ARG A 133 1.90 9.47 5.45
CA ARG A 133 3.35 9.60 5.63
C ARG A 133 3.72 10.59 6.73
N SER A 134 2.97 11.69 6.86
CA SER A 134 3.22 12.71 7.88
C SER A 134 2.76 12.27 9.27
N GLU A 135 1.69 11.50 9.35
CA GLU A 135 1.09 11.01 10.59
C GLU A 135 1.79 9.77 11.18
N LYS A 136 2.91 9.33 10.61
CA LYS A 136 3.74 8.17 11.05
C LYS A 136 4.03 8.08 12.56
N LYS A 137 3.56 9.02 13.37
CA LYS A 137 3.81 9.07 14.82
C LYS A 137 2.58 8.86 15.70
N ILE A 138 1.35 8.82 15.18
CA ILE A 138 0.21 9.07 16.07
C ILE A 138 -0.85 7.98 16.13
N ASP A 139 -1.07 7.12 15.12
CA ASP A 139 -2.21 6.21 15.21
C ASP A 139 -1.98 4.86 14.51
N SER A 140 -1.80 3.82 15.30
CA SER A 140 -1.66 2.44 14.83
C SER A 140 -2.94 1.85 14.22
N ASP A 141 -4.09 2.50 14.38
CA ASP A 141 -5.38 2.00 13.92
C ASP A 141 -5.71 2.37 12.46
N LYS A 142 -5.00 3.36 11.89
CA LYS A 142 -5.11 3.69 10.47
C LYS A 142 -4.03 2.96 9.66
N SER A 143 -4.12 1.63 9.64
CA SER A 143 -3.20 0.80 8.87
C SER A 143 -3.43 0.96 7.36
N PHE A 144 -2.38 0.74 6.56
CA PHE A 144 -2.48 0.61 5.09
C PHE A 144 -3.66 -0.26 4.67
N SER A 145 -3.97 -1.32 5.41
CA SER A 145 -5.08 -2.22 5.15
C SER A 145 -6.43 -1.51 5.00
N ALA A 146 -6.76 -0.56 5.89
CA ALA A 146 -8.02 0.18 5.82
C ALA A 146 -8.12 1.06 4.55
N TYR A 147 -6.99 1.60 4.10
CA TYR A 147 -6.95 2.41 2.87
C TYR A 147 -6.97 1.58 1.61
N PHE A 148 -6.30 0.45 1.62
CA PHE A 148 -6.33 -0.48 0.49
C PHE A 148 -7.76 -0.92 0.17
N ASP A 149 -8.56 -1.22 1.19
CA ASP A 149 -9.95 -1.61 1.01
C ASP A 149 -10.79 -0.49 0.37
N GLN A 150 -10.57 0.78 0.75
CA GLN A 150 -11.25 1.93 0.14
C GLN A 150 -10.83 2.16 -1.33
N ILE A 151 -9.56 2.01 -1.65
CA ILE A 151 -9.05 2.23 -3.01
C ILE A 151 -9.43 1.08 -3.94
N SER A 152 -9.48 -0.15 -3.45
CA SER A 152 -9.90 -1.31 -4.24
C SER A 152 -11.33 -1.15 -4.79
N ILE A 153 -12.19 -0.41 -4.10
CA ILE A 153 -13.55 -0.07 -4.57
C ILE A 153 -13.51 0.91 -5.76
N LEU A 154 -12.47 1.74 -5.86
CA LEU A 154 -12.35 2.74 -6.94
C LEU A 154 -11.71 2.20 -8.22
N ILE A 155 -11.05 1.04 -8.13
CA ILE A 155 -10.34 0.41 -9.26
C ILE A 155 -11.22 -0.63 -9.97
N ASN A 156 -12.24 -1.15 -9.29
CA ASN A 156 -13.24 -2.08 -9.82
C ASN A 156 -14.45 -1.36 -10.40
#